data_246042b37ee25f34c07dd73515a3f5d5
#
_entry.id   246042b37ee25f34c07dd73515a3f5d5
#
_cell.length_a   1.000
_cell.length_b   1.000
_cell.length_c   1.000
_cell.angle_alpha   90.00
_cell.angle_beta   90.00
_cell.angle_gamma   90.00
#
_symmetry.space_group_name_H-M   'P 1'
#
loop_
_entity.id
_entity.type
_entity.pdbx_description
1 polymer ?
#
loop_
_entity_poly.entity_id
_entity_poly.type
_entity_poly.pdbx_seq_one_letter_code
_entity_poly.pdbx_strand_id
1 'polypeptide(L)'
;AWMHPLDANLVRTGRAERPHQVVPGLLNRMLFWVFVYGNPDTVPPAEIEYEIIDDQEIPVAGGLRAIHMPGHCAGQVAFLWSRHGGVVFAADAAANAMGLRLSITYEDVDTGKKSLRKLFNQNFEVAVFGHGTPIKHAAAQQFRDTFT
;
A
#
# COMPACT_ATOMS: atom_id res chain seq x y z
N ALA A 1 1.42 4.87 17.42
CA ALA A 1 1.32 4.53 15.96
C ALA A 1 1.61 3.04 15.76
N TRP A 2 1.10 2.48 14.65
CA TRP A 2 1.30 1.09 14.26
C TRP A 2 2.04 1.03 12.94
N MET A 3 3.10 0.22 12.84
CA MET A 3 3.91 0.12 11.62
C MET A 3 4.60 -1.23 11.51
N HIS A 4 4.88 -1.68 10.29
CA HIS A 4 5.65 -2.89 10.06
C HIS A 4 7.13 -2.67 10.47
N PRO A 5 7.81 -3.65 11.12
CA PRO A 5 9.20 -3.51 11.59
C PRO A 5 10.18 -3.02 10.53
N LEU A 6 10.02 -3.45 9.29
CA LEU A 6 10.91 -3.07 8.18
C LEU A 6 10.90 -1.56 7.86
N ASP A 7 9.82 -0.85 8.24
CA ASP A 7 9.71 0.60 8.03
C ASP A 7 9.82 1.39 9.34
N ALA A 8 9.53 0.76 10.48
CA ALA A 8 9.46 1.42 11.78
C ALA A 8 10.74 2.16 12.14
N ASN A 9 11.92 1.58 11.85
CA ASN A 9 13.20 2.21 12.18
C ASN A 9 13.47 3.47 11.33
N LEU A 10 13.03 3.51 10.08
CA LEU A 10 13.14 4.71 9.23
C LEU A 10 12.34 5.86 9.81
N VAL A 11 11.11 5.58 10.25
CA VAL A 11 10.25 6.60 10.86
C VAL A 11 10.77 7.07 12.21
N ARG A 12 11.26 6.15 13.07
CA ARG A 12 11.88 6.49 14.37
C ARG A 12 13.11 7.38 14.21
N THR A 13 13.86 7.20 13.13
CA THR A 13 15.08 7.98 12.85
C THR A 13 14.86 9.18 11.95
N GLY A 14 13.63 9.41 11.47
CA GLY A 14 13.29 10.51 10.58
C GLY A 14 13.87 10.38 9.18
N ARG A 15 14.13 9.15 8.73
CA ARG A 15 14.65 8.87 7.39
C ARG A 15 13.52 8.44 6.45
N ALA A 16 13.55 8.98 5.23
CA ALA A 16 12.62 8.63 4.15
C ALA A 16 13.34 8.07 2.92
N GLU A 17 14.64 7.86 3.04
CA GLU A 17 15.53 7.33 1.99
C GLU A 17 15.10 5.93 1.55
N ARG A 18 14.71 5.80 0.27
CA ARG A 18 14.28 4.53 -0.32
C ARG A 18 14.69 4.42 -1.77
N PRO A 19 15.04 3.23 -2.26
CA PRO A 19 15.19 3.02 -3.69
C PRO A 19 13.84 3.22 -4.40
N HIS A 20 13.86 3.86 -5.56
CA HIS A 20 12.66 4.10 -6.36
C HIS A 20 12.79 3.47 -7.73
N GLN A 21 11.94 2.47 -8.00
CA GLN A 21 11.68 1.98 -9.34
C GLN A 21 10.41 2.63 -9.88
N VAL A 22 10.52 3.43 -10.92
CA VAL A 22 9.35 4.01 -11.59
C VAL A 22 8.68 2.93 -12.44
N VAL A 23 7.41 2.70 -12.25
CA VAL A 23 6.62 1.76 -13.07
C VAL A 23 6.67 2.23 -14.54
N PRO A 24 6.98 1.35 -15.51
CA PRO A 24 7.14 1.72 -16.90
C PRO A 24 5.96 2.53 -17.45
N GLY A 25 6.27 3.53 -18.26
CA GLY A 25 5.28 4.39 -18.93
C GLY A 25 5.65 5.88 -18.88
N LEU A 26 5.38 6.59 -19.98
CA LEU A 26 5.70 8.00 -20.10
C LEU A 26 4.99 8.85 -19.04
N LEU A 27 3.71 8.56 -18.81
CA LEU A 27 2.91 9.23 -17.79
C LEU A 27 3.47 9.02 -16.38
N ASN A 28 3.86 7.78 -16.02
CA ASN A 28 4.44 7.50 -14.71
C ASN A 28 5.76 8.26 -14.52
N ARG A 29 6.59 8.35 -15.55
CA ARG A 29 7.84 9.13 -15.51
C ARG A 29 7.57 10.62 -15.29
N MET A 30 6.57 11.18 -16.00
CA MET A 30 6.17 12.57 -15.83
C MET A 30 5.66 12.83 -14.40
N LEU A 31 4.76 11.96 -13.90
CA LEU A 31 4.22 12.09 -12.55
C LEU A 31 5.30 11.92 -11.47
N PHE A 32 6.27 11.03 -11.69
CA PHE A 32 7.43 10.88 -10.81
C PHE A 32 8.23 12.19 -10.72
N TRP A 33 8.55 12.82 -11.85
CA TRP A 33 9.27 14.07 -11.88
C TRP A 33 8.53 15.22 -11.20
N VAL A 34 7.20 15.26 -11.31
CA VAL A 34 6.38 16.33 -10.74
C VAL A 34 6.15 16.15 -9.24
N PHE A 35 5.92 14.92 -8.77
CA PHE A 35 5.41 14.67 -7.41
C PHE A 35 6.39 13.95 -6.48
N VAL A 36 7.41 13.29 -7.01
CA VAL A 36 8.32 12.44 -6.22
C VAL A 36 9.75 12.94 -6.28
N TYR A 37 10.23 13.28 -7.48
CA TYR A 37 11.61 13.71 -7.65
C TYR A 37 11.90 14.99 -6.87
N GLY A 38 12.98 14.97 -6.08
CA GLY A 38 13.39 16.11 -5.25
C GLY A 38 12.69 16.21 -3.90
N ASN A 39 11.85 15.27 -3.53
CA ASN A 39 11.36 15.18 -2.16
C ASN A 39 12.52 14.94 -1.19
N PRO A 40 12.48 15.51 0.02
CA PRO A 40 13.55 15.31 1.00
C PRO A 40 13.58 13.86 1.49
N ASP A 41 14.81 13.35 1.70
CA ASP A 41 15.05 12.01 2.28
C ASP A 41 14.88 11.98 3.81
N THR A 42 14.42 13.10 4.39
CA THR A 42 14.19 13.23 5.82
C THR A 42 12.78 13.72 6.11
N VAL A 43 12.20 13.16 7.16
CA VAL A 43 10.89 13.54 7.70
C VAL A 43 11.02 13.76 9.21
N PRO A 44 10.12 14.48 9.87
CA PRO A 44 10.12 14.53 11.33
C PRO A 44 10.02 13.11 11.91
N PRO A 45 10.92 12.71 12.83
CA PRO A 45 10.83 11.39 13.44
C PRO A 45 9.56 11.25 14.26
N ALA A 46 9.00 10.04 14.32
CA ALA A 46 7.81 9.75 15.09
C ALA A 46 7.98 8.46 15.90
N GLU A 47 7.30 8.40 17.04
CA GLU A 47 7.27 7.20 17.87
C GLU A 47 6.36 6.14 17.26
N ILE A 48 6.85 4.91 17.17
CA ILE A 48 6.09 3.74 16.77
C ILE A 48 5.95 2.85 18.01
N GLU A 49 4.73 2.85 18.58
CA GLU A 49 4.43 2.11 19.82
C GLU A 49 4.23 0.61 19.55
N TYR A 50 3.70 0.28 18.38
CA TYR A 50 3.34 -1.10 18.05
C TYR A 50 3.88 -1.49 16.68
N GLU A 51 4.53 -2.64 16.63
CA GLU A 51 4.93 -3.24 15.35
C GLU A 51 3.87 -4.24 14.88
N ILE A 52 3.60 -4.25 13.59
CA ILE A 52 2.57 -5.08 12.94
C ILE A 52 3.25 -6.06 12.01
N ILE A 53 2.86 -7.32 12.09
CA ILE A 53 3.32 -8.38 11.18
C ILE A 53 2.18 -8.88 10.28
N ASP A 54 2.54 -9.69 9.28
CA ASP A 54 1.57 -10.31 8.37
C ASP A 54 0.54 -11.16 9.15
N ASP A 55 -0.69 -11.10 8.72
CA ASP A 55 -1.85 -11.83 9.27
C ASP A 55 -2.24 -11.47 10.73
N GLN A 56 -1.66 -10.42 11.28
CA GLN A 56 -1.99 -9.96 12.63
C GLN A 56 -3.34 -9.24 12.65
N GLU A 57 -4.17 -9.56 13.64
CA GLU A 57 -5.40 -8.82 13.92
C GLU A 57 -5.11 -7.65 14.87
N ILE A 58 -5.59 -6.46 14.50
CA ILE A 58 -5.49 -5.24 15.29
C ILE A 58 -6.86 -4.96 15.90
N PRO A 59 -6.97 -4.72 17.23
CA PRO A 59 -8.25 -4.51 17.92
C PRO A 59 -8.81 -3.09 17.69
N VAL A 60 -8.83 -2.65 16.42
CA VAL A 60 -9.38 -1.35 16.01
C VAL A 60 -10.62 -1.60 15.16
N ALA A 61 -11.65 -0.78 15.32
CA ALA A 61 -12.91 -0.84 14.56
C ALA A 61 -13.60 -2.23 14.59
N GLY A 62 -13.32 -3.04 15.60
CA GLY A 62 -13.86 -4.40 15.74
C GLY A 62 -13.08 -5.46 14.95
N GLY A 63 -11.80 -5.23 14.73
CA GLY A 63 -10.84 -6.14 14.12
C GLY A 63 -10.45 -5.72 12.70
N LEU A 64 -9.18 -5.35 12.53
CA LEU A 64 -8.53 -5.14 11.22
C LEU A 64 -7.44 -6.20 11.07
N ARG A 65 -7.47 -6.98 10.00
CA ARG A 65 -6.41 -7.93 9.71
C ARG A 65 -5.35 -7.29 8.84
N ALA A 66 -4.11 -7.30 9.29
CA ALA A 66 -2.96 -6.80 8.55
C ALA A 66 -2.54 -7.80 7.46
N ILE A 67 -2.24 -7.33 6.28
CA ILE A 67 -1.70 -8.11 5.16
C ILE A 67 -0.41 -7.42 4.73
N HIS A 68 0.74 -8.05 4.97
CA HIS A 68 2.02 -7.52 4.55
C HIS A 68 2.14 -7.58 3.02
N MET A 69 2.30 -6.42 2.40
CA MET A 69 2.25 -6.19 0.96
C MET A 69 3.55 -5.52 0.45
N PRO A 70 4.73 -6.12 0.68
CA PRO A 70 5.98 -5.47 0.28
C PRO A 70 6.03 -5.15 -1.20
N GLY A 71 6.77 -4.11 -1.54
CA GLY A 71 6.97 -3.69 -2.94
C GLY A 71 6.98 -2.19 -3.11
N HIS A 72 5.91 -1.47 -2.77
CA HIS A 72 5.95 0.00 -2.74
C HIS A 72 6.96 0.49 -1.69
N CYS A 73 6.90 -0.08 -0.50
CA CYS A 73 7.97 -0.08 0.48
C CYS A 73 8.09 -1.47 1.12
N ALA A 74 9.23 -1.74 1.79
CA ALA A 74 9.50 -3.04 2.37
C ALA A 74 8.48 -3.43 3.45
N GLY A 75 8.03 -2.47 4.25
CA GLY A 75 7.06 -2.67 5.33
C GLY A 75 5.61 -2.30 4.95
N GLN A 76 5.28 -2.17 3.66
CA GLN A 76 3.90 -1.88 3.22
C GLN A 76 2.90 -2.89 3.79
N VAL A 77 1.84 -2.39 4.43
CA VAL A 77 0.73 -3.19 4.96
C VAL A 77 -0.58 -2.70 4.35
N ALA A 78 -1.41 -3.62 3.89
CA ALA A 78 -2.82 -3.38 3.67
C ALA A 78 -3.63 -3.89 4.88
N PHE A 79 -4.80 -3.31 5.11
CA PHE A 79 -5.71 -3.77 6.16
C PHE A 79 -7.01 -4.28 5.55
N LEU A 80 -7.45 -5.46 5.99
CA LEU A 80 -8.75 -6.00 5.65
C LEU A 80 -9.68 -5.88 6.85
N TRP A 81 -10.77 -5.16 6.66
CA TRP A 81 -11.88 -5.07 7.60
C TRP A 81 -13.04 -5.92 7.09
N SER A 82 -13.41 -6.96 7.82
CA SER A 82 -14.38 -7.97 7.38
C SER A 82 -15.84 -7.51 7.42
N ARG A 83 -16.13 -6.32 7.97
CA ARG A 83 -17.50 -5.76 8.03
C ARG A 83 -17.92 -5.17 6.69
N HIS A 84 -19.25 -4.97 6.51
CA HIS A 84 -19.84 -4.33 5.33
C HIS A 84 -19.47 -5.01 3.99
N GLY A 85 -19.39 -6.34 3.98
CA GLY A 85 -18.98 -7.10 2.79
C GLY A 85 -17.48 -7.13 2.54
N GLY A 86 -16.68 -6.62 3.48
CA GLY A 86 -15.23 -6.50 3.39
C GLY A 86 -14.77 -5.18 2.79
N VAL A 87 -13.85 -4.52 3.49
CA VAL A 87 -13.18 -3.29 3.03
C VAL A 87 -11.68 -3.51 3.08
N VAL A 88 -10.98 -3.31 1.97
CA VAL A 88 -9.53 -3.32 1.92
C VAL A 88 -9.01 -1.87 1.90
N PHE A 89 -8.13 -1.56 2.83
CA PHE A 89 -7.30 -0.35 2.83
C PHE A 89 -5.96 -0.71 2.21
N ALA A 90 -5.84 -0.52 0.90
CA ALA A 90 -4.69 -0.99 0.12
C ALA A 90 -3.47 -0.05 0.23
N ALA A 91 -3.63 1.14 0.80
CA ALA A 91 -2.63 2.21 0.83
C ALA A 91 -2.00 2.39 -0.56
N ASP A 92 -0.67 2.37 -0.67
CA ASP A 92 0.04 2.56 -1.94
C ASP A 92 0.48 1.23 -2.60
N ALA A 93 -0.02 0.08 -2.13
CA ALA A 93 0.13 -1.18 -2.86
C ALA A 93 -0.54 -1.15 -4.24
N ALA A 94 -1.55 -0.28 -4.40
CA ALA A 94 -2.18 0.07 -5.68
C ALA A 94 -2.74 1.49 -5.61
N ALA A 95 -3.13 2.06 -6.74
CA ALA A 95 -3.78 3.36 -6.84
C ALA A 95 -5.01 3.29 -7.76
N ASN A 96 -5.98 4.20 -7.55
CA ASN A 96 -7.16 4.32 -8.41
C ASN A 96 -7.43 5.77 -8.82
N ALA A 97 -6.40 6.45 -9.32
CA ALA A 97 -6.48 7.84 -9.77
C ALA A 97 -7.02 7.98 -11.22
N MET A 98 -6.73 7.00 -12.06
CA MET A 98 -7.17 6.94 -13.47
C MET A 98 -7.55 5.49 -13.82
N GLY A 99 -8.38 4.86 -13.00
CA GLY A 99 -8.62 3.43 -12.98
C GLY A 99 -7.64 2.69 -12.06
N LEU A 100 -8.00 1.46 -11.68
CA LEU A 100 -7.19 0.62 -10.81
C LEU A 100 -5.88 0.23 -11.51
N ARG A 101 -4.74 0.51 -10.87
CA ARG A 101 -3.41 0.34 -11.43
C ARG A 101 -2.34 0.24 -10.35
N LEU A 102 -1.13 -0.10 -10.75
CA LEU A 102 0.04 0.03 -9.88
C LEU A 102 0.25 1.51 -9.49
N SER A 103 0.75 1.76 -8.29
CA SER A 103 1.27 3.08 -7.89
C SER A 103 2.42 3.50 -8.83
N ILE A 104 2.80 4.77 -8.80
CA ILE A 104 3.80 5.32 -9.73
C ILE A 104 5.19 4.72 -9.49
N THR A 105 5.53 4.50 -8.21
CA THR A 105 6.84 4.04 -7.76
C THR A 105 6.72 2.86 -6.81
N TYR A 106 7.80 2.07 -6.78
CA TYR A 106 8.01 0.97 -5.83
C TYR A 106 9.48 0.91 -5.44
N GLU A 107 9.81 0.34 -4.29
CA GLU A 107 11.16 -0.16 -4.02
C GLU A 107 11.49 -1.36 -4.92
N ASP A 108 10.49 -2.23 -5.15
CA ASP A 108 10.56 -3.38 -6.03
C ASP A 108 9.20 -3.62 -6.70
N VAL A 109 9.11 -3.34 -8.00
CA VAL A 109 7.87 -3.47 -8.78
C VAL A 109 7.39 -4.91 -8.86
N ASP A 110 8.29 -5.88 -9.04
CA ASP A 110 7.90 -7.29 -9.21
C ASP A 110 7.44 -7.90 -7.88
N THR A 111 8.06 -7.51 -6.76
CA THR A 111 7.58 -7.85 -5.42
C THR A 111 6.21 -7.23 -5.16
N GLY A 112 5.98 -5.97 -5.57
CA GLY A 112 4.67 -5.32 -5.46
C GLY A 112 3.57 -6.06 -6.22
N LYS A 113 3.83 -6.47 -7.46
CA LYS A 113 2.90 -7.30 -8.25
C LYS A 113 2.58 -8.64 -7.58
N LYS A 114 3.60 -9.32 -7.02
CA LYS A 114 3.39 -10.57 -6.26
C LYS A 114 2.55 -10.35 -5.02
N SER A 115 2.77 -9.26 -4.31
CA SER A 115 2.00 -8.88 -3.12
C SER A 115 0.52 -8.66 -3.44
N LEU A 116 0.18 -7.98 -4.54
CA LEU A 116 -1.21 -7.75 -4.95
C LEU A 116 -1.99 -9.06 -5.14
N ARG A 117 -1.33 -10.15 -5.54
CA ARG A 117 -1.97 -11.47 -5.68
C ARG A 117 -2.45 -12.06 -4.35
N LYS A 118 -1.91 -11.61 -3.19
CA LYS A 118 -2.43 -11.99 -1.87
C LYS A 118 -3.89 -11.57 -1.68
N LEU A 119 -4.31 -10.48 -2.35
CA LEU A 119 -5.69 -9.99 -2.30
C LEU A 119 -6.66 -10.80 -3.15
N PHE A 120 -6.20 -11.62 -4.11
CA PHE A 120 -7.07 -12.40 -5.00
C PHE A 120 -7.93 -13.43 -4.24
N ASN A 121 -7.41 -13.95 -3.14
CA ASN A 121 -8.09 -14.93 -2.29
C ASN A 121 -8.85 -14.27 -1.12
N GLN A 122 -8.90 -12.93 -1.08
CA GLN A 122 -9.66 -12.20 -0.08
C GLN A 122 -11.02 -11.79 -0.65
N ASN A 123 -12.02 -11.76 0.24
CA ASN A 123 -13.35 -11.26 -0.10
C ASN A 123 -13.50 -9.84 0.42
N PHE A 124 -13.67 -8.88 -0.49
CA PHE A 124 -13.94 -7.49 -0.15
C PHE A 124 -14.75 -6.81 -1.26
N GLU A 125 -15.76 -6.08 -0.85
CA GLU A 125 -16.63 -5.33 -1.72
C GLU A 125 -16.06 -3.95 -2.05
N VAL A 126 -15.30 -3.37 -1.10
CA VAL A 126 -14.77 -2.01 -1.18
C VAL A 126 -13.26 -2.02 -1.10
N ALA A 127 -12.59 -1.15 -1.88
CA ALA A 127 -11.17 -0.88 -1.74
C ALA A 127 -10.91 0.62 -1.61
N VAL A 128 -10.01 1.00 -0.70
CA VAL A 128 -9.56 2.37 -0.44
C VAL A 128 -8.04 2.43 -0.65
N PHE A 129 -7.55 3.53 -1.18
CA PHE A 129 -6.17 3.70 -1.63
C PHE A 129 -5.53 4.94 -1.00
N GLY A 130 -4.21 5.00 -0.98
CA GLY A 130 -3.48 6.23 -0.66
C GLY A 130 -3.70 7.32 -1.71
N HIS A 131 -3.89 6.92 -2.98
CA HIS A 131 -4.11 7.82 -4.09
C HIS A 131 -5.29 7.40 -4.97
N GLY A 132 -6.19 8.37 -5.27
CA GLY A 132 -7.34 8.19 -6.14
C GLY A 132 -8.66 8.00 -5.39
N THR A 133 -9.66 7.49 -6.10
CA THR A 133 -11.02 7.31 -5.57
C THR A 133 -11.25 5.88 -5.05
N PRO A 134 -12.09 5.68 -4.02
CA PRO A 134 -12.46 4.33 -3.59
C PRO A 134 -13.20 3.55 -4.70
N ILE A 135 -12.95 2.24 -4.76
CA ILE A 135 -13.83 1.30 -5.44
C ILE A 135 -14.92 0.88 -4.46
N LYS A 136 -16.18 1.08 -4.82
CA LYS A 136 -17.31 0.92 -3.90
C LYS A 136 -18.06 -0.41 -4.09
N HIS A 137 -17.81 -1.15 -5.17
CA HIS A 137 -18.49 -2.39 -5.51
C HIS A 137 -17.57 -3.35 -6.24
N ALA A 138 -17.69 -4.64 -5.94
CA ALA A 138 -16.95 -5.73 -6.58
C ALA A 138 -15.43 -5.51 -6.63
N ALA A 139 -14.84 -4.87 -5.60
CA ALA A 139 -13.44 -4.47 -5.62
C ALA A 139 -12.51 -5.68 -5.74
N ALA A 140 -12.78 -6.79 -5.05
CA ALA A 140 -11.98 -8.00 -5.16
C ALA A 140 -11.93 -8.56 -6.59
N GLN A 141 -13.05 -8.50 -7.34
CA GLN A 141 -13.09 -8.93 -8.74
C GLN A 141 -12.27 -7.99 -9.61
N GLN A 142 -12.38 -6.66 -9.42
CA GLN A 142 -11.59 -5.69 -10.17
C GLN A 142 -10.08 -5.86 -9.96
N PHE A 143 -9.64 -6.21 -8.74
CA PHE A 143 -8.24 -6.52 -8.47
C PHE A 143 -7.78 -7.77 -9.24
N ARG A 144 -8.57 -8.84 -9.27
CA ARG A 144 -8.27 -10.04 -10.06
C ARG A 144 -8.15 -9.71 -11.55
N ASP A 145 -9.11 -8.99 -12.10
CA ASP A 145 -9.16 -8.65 -13.53
C ASP A 145 -7.99 -7.75 -13.97
N THR A 146 -7.53 -6.88 -13.07
CA THR A 146 -6.48 -5.88 -13.37
C THR A 146 -5.06 -6.43 -13.20
N PHE A 147 -4.84 -7.30 -12.20
CA PHE A 147 -3.48 -7.71 -11.80
C PHE A 147 -3.16 -9.19 -12.05
N THR A 148 -4.02 -9.92 -12.76
CA THR A 148 -3.77 -11.32 -13.18
C THR A 148 -2.67 -11.44 -14.21
#